data_b576b1345f0d05aeaa623ff87ca1f471
#
_entry.id   b576b1345f0d05aeaa623ff87ca1f471
#
_cell.length_a   1.000
_cell.length_b   1.000
_cell.length_c   1.000
_cell.angle_alpha   90.00
_cell.angle_beta   90.00
_cell.angle_gamma   90.00
#
_symmetry.space_group_name_H-M   'P 1'
#
loop_
_entity.id
_entity.type
_entity.pdbx_description
1 polymer ?
#
loop_
_entity_poly.entity_id
_entity_poly.type
_entity_poly.pdbx_seq_one_letter_code
_entity_poly.pdbx_strand_id
1 'polypeptide(L)'
;MLVGIPKEIKNHEYRVGLTPPSVAELVQAGHEVVVETQAGMGIDFEDSDYVEAGARIVAKAAQVFAESDMIVKVKEPQPVEIAMLEARHTLFTYLHLAADKPQALGLMKSGATCIAYETVTAPDRSLPLLKPMSEVAGRMSVQVGAHYLEKEQGGRGVLLGGVPGVAPARVAILGGGVSGVNAAQMAVGMRADVTIYDINNARLAELDMFFSSQIKTAYASSAAIAAAVKNAHLVIGAVLVPGAAAPKLVTREMIKTMKRGSVMVDIAIDQGGCFETSHATTHEDPVFEVDGVIHYCVANMPGAVARTSAFALNNATLPFALKLANLGAEAAMAADPHLANGLNVSGGKIRHQAVADALDLPMN
;
A
#
# COMPACT_ATOMS: atom_id res chain seq x y z
N MET A 1 -23.12 5.66 16.64
CA MET A 1 -22.86 4.60 15.65
C MET A 1 -22.10 3.48 16.31
N LEU A 2 -22.36 2.22 15.96
CA LEU A 2 -21.54 1.09 16.39
C LEU A 2 -20.54 0.73 15.30
N VAL A 3 -19.24 0.83 15.64
CA VAL A 3 -18.13 0.58 14.73
C VAL A 3 -17.54 -0.81 14.99
N GLY A 4 -17.45 -1.64 13.96
CA GLY A 4 -16.94 -2.99 14.03
C GLY A 4 -15.54 -3.15 13.46
N ILE A 5 -14.69 -3.87 14.17
CA ILE A 5 -13.32 -4.18 13.79
C ILE A 5 -13.16 -5.70 13.78
N PRO A 6 -13.35 -6.37 12.65
CA PRO A 6 -13.06 -7.79 12.53
C PRO A 6 -11.54 -8.02 12.47
N LYS A 7 -11.11 -9.22 12.84
CA LYS A 7 -9.75 -9.70 12.60
C LYS A 7 -9.53 -9.88 11.09
N GLU A 8 -8.38 -9.46 10.59
CA GLU A 8 -8.00 -9.72 9.21
C GLU A 8 -7.74 -11.22 8.98
N ILE A 9 -8.31 -11.75 7.91
CA ILE A 9 -8.23 -13.18 7.58
C ILE A 9 -7.52 -13.47 6.26
N LYS A 10 -7.12 -12.42 5.52
CA LYS A 10 -6.31 -12.59 4.32
C LYS A 10 -4.93 -13.11 4.70
N ASN A 11 -4.39 -14.04 3.90
CA ASN A 11 -3.06 -14.61 4.17
C ASN A 11 -1.99 -13.53 4.32
N HIS A 12 -1.15 -13.64 5.34
CA HIS A 12 -0.09 -12.68 5.71
C HIS A 12 -0.57 -11.24 5.92
N GLU A 13 -1.84 -11.06 6.33
CA GLU A 13 -2.32 -9.76 6.81
C GLU A 13 -2.36 -9.76 8.34
N TYR A 14 -1.44 -9.03 8.93
CA TYR A 14 -1.25 -8.93 10.37
C TYR A 14 -1.68 -7.58 10.94
N ARG A 15 -2.07 -6.61 10.08
CA ARG A 15 -2.58 -5.30 10.49
C ARG A 15 -4.01 -5.43 11.02
N VAL A 16 -4.53 -4.34 11.56
CA VAL A 16 -5.91 -4.22 12.05
C VAL A 16 -6.50 -2.89 11.59
N GLY A 17 -7.80 -2.85 11.36
CA GLY A 17 -8.51 -1.67 10.85
C GLY A 17 -8.34 -0.44 11.75
N LEU A 18 -8.45 -0.61 13.08
CA LEU A 18 -8.22 0.44 14.07
C LEU A 18 -7.37 -0.09 15.22
N THR A 19 -6.40 0.73 15.65
CA THR A 19 -5.58 0.47 16.85
C THR A 19 -6.30 0.93 18.12
N PRO A 20 -5.91 0.47 19.33
CA PRO A 20 -6.52 0.92 20.57
C PRO A 20 -6.55 2.46 20.75
N PRO A 21 -5.50 3.23 20.41
CA PRO A 21 -5.59 4.69 20.43
C PRO A 21 -6.68 5.26 19.53
N SER A 22 -6.85 4.69 18.31
CA SER A 22 -7.92 5.12 17.39
C SER A 22 -9.31 4.75 17.90
N VAL A 23 -9.43 3.62 18.60
CA VAL A 23 -10.67 3.21 19.28
C VAL A 23 -11.04 4.19 20.38
N ALA A 24 -10.07 4.59 21.21
CA ALA A 24 -10.29 5.56 22.26
C ALA A 24 -10.86 6.90 21.75
N GLU A 25 -10.38 7.37 20.58
CA GLU A 25 -10.90 8.59 19.93
C GLU A 25 -12.38 8.43 19.48
N LEU A 26 -12.74 7.26 18.93
CA LEU A 26 -14.13 6.98 18.58
C LEU A 26 -15.04 6.90 19.80
N VAL A 27 -14.59 6.24 20.86
CA VAL A 27 -15.33 6.14 22.14
C VAL A 27 -15.49 7.52 22.78
N GLN A 28 -14.44 8.34 22.79
CA GLN A 28 -14.50 9.71 23.27
C GLN A 28 -15.46 10.57 22.45
N ALA A 29 -15.60 10.32 21.16
CA ALA A 29 -16.57 10.97 20.29
C ALA A 29 -18.02 10.46 20.49
N GLY A 30 -18.26 9.52 21.41
CA GLY A 30 -19.59 9.00 21.78
C GLY A 30 -20.05 7.81 20.92
N HIS A 31 -19.13 7.11 20.27
CA HIS A 31 -19.42 5.91 19.50
C HIS A 31 -19.13 4.64 20.30
N GLU A 32 -19.87 3.58 19.99
CA GLU A 32 -19.58 2.25 20.50
C GLU A 32 -18.64 1.53 19.53
N VAL A 33 -17.71 0.74 20.07
CA VAL A 33 -16.75 -0.03 19.26
C VAL A 33 -16.78 -1.49 19.69
N VAL A 34 -16.91 -2.38 18.72
CA VAL A 34 -16.82 -3.83 18.90
C VAL A 34 -15.66 -4.39 18.10
N VAL A 35 -14.83 -5.19 18.77
CA VAL A 35 -13.61 -5.76 18.19
C VAL A 35 -13.66 -7.28 18.28
N GLU A 36 -13.30 -7.97 17.21
CA GLU A 36 -13.12 -9.43 17.27
C GLU A 36 -11.87 -9.77 18.10
N THR A 37 -12.00 -10.80 18.94
CA THR A 37 -10.86 -11.28 19.74
C THR A 37 -9.62 -11.51 18.88
N GLN A 38 -8.46 -11.17 19.42
CA GLN A 38 -7.15 -11.29 18.74
C GLN A 38 -6.98 -10.46 17.45
N ALA A 39 -7.84 -9.49 17.17
CA ALA A 39 -7.70 -8.65 15.98
C ALA A 39 -6.39 -7.84 15.96
N GLY A 40 -5.90 -7.41 17.12
CA GLY A 40 -4.65 -6.64 17.27
C GLY A 40 -3.37 -7.45 17.46
N MET A 41 -3.48 -8.77 17.64
CA MET A 41 -2.33 -9.62 18.01
C MET A 41 -1.15 -9.54 17.02
N GLY A 42 -1.45 -9.36 15.73
CA GLY A 42 -0.40 -9.24 14.69
C GLY A 42 0.45 -7.97 14.78
N ILE A 43 0.06 -7.03 15.64
CA ILE A 43 0.78 -5.76 15.88
C ILE A 43 1.04 -5.51 17.37
N ASP A 44 1.07 -6.56 18.18
CA ASP A 44 1.33 -6.56 19.62
C ASP A 44 0.30 -5.77 20.44
N PHE A 45 -0.98 -5.91 20.11
CA PHE A 45 -2.09 -5.47 20.95
C PHE A 45 -2.97 -6.66 21.34
N GLU A 46 -3.17 -6.80 22.64
CA GLU A 46 -4.06 -7.78 23.23
C GLU A 46 -5.52 -7.26 23.29
N ASP A 47 -6.46 -8.16 23.55
CA ASP A 47 -7.86 -7.80 23.75
C ASP A 47 -8.05 -6.81 24.91
N SER A 48 -7.22 -6.91 25.94
CA SER A 48 -7.18 -5.99 27.11
C SER A 48 -6.91 -4.54 26.70
N ASP A 49 -6.02 -4.31 25.71
CA ASP A 49 -5.70 -2.95 25.26
C ASP A 49 -6.91 -2.28 24.61
N TYR A 50 -7.71 -3.07 23.88
CA TYR A 50 -8.96 -2.58 23.30
C TYR A 50 -10.05 -2.34 24.33
N VAL A 51 -10.13 -3.20 25.37
CA VAL A 51 -11.05 -3.00 26.49
C VAL A 51 -10.69 -1.73 27.27
N GLU A 52 -9.41 -1.49 27.54
CA GLU A 52 -8.93 -0.24 28.17
C GLU A 52 -9.25 0.99 27.31
N ALA A 53 -9.23 0.86 25.99
CA ALA A 53 -9.63 1.91 25.06
C ALA A 53 -11.17 2.11 24.98
N GLY A 54 -11.96 1.28 25.67
CA GLY A 54 -13.40 1.38 25.77
C GLY A 54 -14.18 0.53 24.76
N ALA A 55 -13.52 -0.38 24.03
CA ALA A 55 -14.20 -1.32 23.13
C ALA A 55 -14.73 -2.54 23.88
N ARG A 56 -15.71 -3.19 23.26
CA ARG A 56 -16.20 -4.51 23.66
C ARG A 56 -15.62 -5.58 22.75
N ILE A 57 -15.11 -6.66 23.34
CA ILE A 57 -14.57 -7.80 22.61
C ILE A 57 -15.68 -8.84 22.33
N VAL A 58 -15.69 -9.39 21.12
CA VAL A 58 -16.55 -10.49 20.70
C VAL A 58 -15.72 -11.64 20.12
N ALA A 59 -16.26 -12.85 20.21
CA ALA A 59 -15.48 -14.05 19.87
C ALA A 59 -15.35 -14.33 18.38
N LYS A 60 -16.21 -13.78 17.53
CA LYS A 60 -16.29 -14.13 16.10
C LYS A 60 -16.60 -12.93 15.23
N ALA A 61 -16.04 -12.89 14.03
CA ALA A 61 -16.37 -11.89 13.01
C ALA A 61 -17.88 -11.75 12.77
N ALA A 62 -18.62 -12.87 12.75
CA ALA A 62 -20.08 -12.83 12.54
C ALA A 62 -20.83 -11.97 13.57
N GLN A 63 -20.34 -11.85 14.81
CA GLN A 63 -20.92 -10.97 15.81
C GLN A 63 -20.57 -9.50 15.52
N VAL A 64 -19.32 -9.24 15.07
CA VAL A 64 -18.91 -7.90 14.63
C VAL A 64 -19.82 -7.41 13.51
N PHE A 65 -19.99 -8.20 12.45
CA PHE A 65 -20.85 -7.83 11.32
C PHE A 65 -22.34 -7.72 11.71
N ALA A 66 -22.84 -8.63 12.53
CA ALA A 66 -24.26 -8.62 12.92
C ALA A 66 -24.66 -7.38 13.75
N GLU A 67 -23.75 -6.83 14.54
CA GLU A 67 -24.04 -5.74 15.47
C GLU A 67 -23.68 -4.36 14.93
N SER A 68 -22.67 -4.25 14.06
CA SER A 68 -22.09 -2.96 13.65
C SER A 68 -22.90 -2.26 12.56
N ASP A 69 -22.78 -0.92 12.53
CA ASP A 69 -23.25 -0.06 11.44
C ASP A 69 -22.13 0.20 10.42
N MET A 70 -20.90 0.38 10.92
CA MET A 70 -19.71 0.61 10.11
C MET A 70 -18.66 -0.47 10.40
N ILE A 71 -18.12 -1.08 9.35
CA ILE A 71 -17.03 -2.05 9.42
C ILE A 71 -15.75 -1.38 8.92
N VAL A 72 -14.72 -1.35 9.75
CA VAL A 72 -13.40 -0.80 9.42
C VAL A 72 -12.39 -1.93 9.34
N LYS A 73 -11.76 -2.06 8.17
CA LYS A 73 -10.76 -3.09 7.87
C LYS A 73 -9.52 -2.47 7.24
N VAL A 74 -8.50 -3.28 7.03
CA VAL A 74 -7.33 -2.92 6.22
C VAL A 74 -7.48 -3.42 4.80
N LYS A 75 -7.71 -4.72 4.63
CA LYS A 75 -7.80 -5.36 3.31
C LYS A 75 -9.22 -5.61 2.87
N GLU A 76 -9.34 -5.84 1.57
CA GLU A 76 -10.60 -6.22 0.94
C GLU A 76 -11.26 -7.39 1.66
N PRO A 77 -12.59 -7.33 1.85
CA PRO A 77 -13.32 -8.39 2.52
C PRO A 77 -13.25 -9.69 1.71
N GLN A 78 -12.97 -10.78 2.39
CA GLN A 78 -12.94 -12.11 1.78
C GLN A 78 -14.36 -12.63 1.55
N PRO A 79 -14.59 -13.65 0.71
CA PRO A 79 -15.94 -14.14 0.37
C PRO A 79 -16.84 -14.45 1.58
N VAL A 80 -16.26 -14.98 2.65
CA VAL A 80 -16.99 -15.26 3.91
C VAL A 80 -17.44 -13.97 4.60
N GLU A 81 -16.65 -12.90 4.53
CA GLU A 81 -16.99 -11.60 5.11
C GLU A 81 -18.01 -10.86 4.24
N ILE A 82 -17.87 -10.93 2.92
CA ILE A 82 -18.85 -10.37 1.97
C ILE A 82 -20.25 -10.96 2.21
N ALA A 83 -20.32 -12.26 2.52
CA ALA A 83 -21.58 -12.93 2.81
C ALA A 83 -22.27 -12.43 4.11
N MET A 84 -21.52 -11.75 5.00
CA MET A 84 -22.06 -11.16 6.24
C MET A 84 -22.45 -9.69 6.08
N LEU A 85 -22.10 -9.05 4.94
CA LEU A 85 -22.46 -7.66 4.68
C LEU A 85 -23.94 -7.53 4.32
N GLU A 86 -24.55 -6.44 4.79
CA GLU A 86 -25.96 -6.08 4.58
C GLU A 86 -26.06 -4.62 4.11
N ALA A 87 -27.21 -4.23 3.56
CA ALA A 87 -27.46 -2.88 3.04
C ALA A 87 -27.28 -1.76 4.08
N ARG A 88 -27.39 -2.06 5.38
CA ARG A 88 -27.17 -1.10 6.46
C ARG A 88 -25.70 -0.79 6.72
N HIS A 89 -24.78 -1.64 6.25
CA HIS A 89 -23.36 -1.47 6.54
C HIS A 89 -22.71 -0.40 5.71
N THR A 90 -21.85 0.39 6.37
CA THR A 90 -20.79 1.15 5.73
C THR A 90 -19.49 0.37 5.88
N LEU A 91 -18.90 -0.07 4.77
CA LEU A 91 -17.60 -0.73 4.75
C LEU A 91 -16.52 0.28 4.37
N PHE A 92 -15.51 0.49 5.22
CA PHE A 92 -14.42 1.42 5.02
C PHE A 92 -13.08 0.68 5.08
N THR A 93 -12.43 0.47 3.95
CA THR A 93 -11.25 -0.39 3.78
C THR A 93 -10.60 -0.19 2.41
N TYR A 94 -9.43 -0.81 2.14
CA TYR A 94 -8.97 -1.03 0.77
C TYR A 94 -9.87 -2.06 0.08
N LEU A 95 -10.21 -1.83 -1.18
CA LEU A 95 -11.07 -2.72 -1.97
C LEU A 95 -10.39 -3.31 -3.20
N HIS A 96 -9.60 -2.52 -3.92
CA HIS A 96 -8.91 -2.91 -5.16
C HIS A 96 -9.83 -3.56 -6.21
N LEU A 97 -11.07 -3.09 -6.32
CA LEU A 97 -12.14 -3.73 -7.10
C LEU A 97 -11.85 -3.87 -8.58
N ALA A 98 -11.05 -2.96 -9.17
CA ALA A 98 -10.74 -3.00 -10.60
C ALA A 98 -10.07 -4.30 -11.07
N ALA A 99 -9.50 -5.09 -10.13
CA ALA A 99 -8.85 -6.36 -10.42
C ALA A 99 -9.67 -7.60 -9.98
N ASP A 100 -10.83 -7.40 -9.30
CA ASP A 100 -11.60 -8.51 -8.70
C ASP A 100 -13.11 -8.37 -8.96
N LYS A 101 -13.54 -8.87 -10.12
CA LYS A 101 -14.96 -8.86 -10.51
C LYS A 101 -15.87 -9.69 -9.57
N PRO A 102 -15.48 -10.89 -9.09
CA PRO A 102 -16.25 -11.63 -8.11
C PRO A 102 -16.50 -10.85 -6.82
N GLN A 103 -15.48 -10.16 -6.28
CA GLN A 103 -15.62 -9.31 -5.10
C GLN A 103 -16.61 -8.16 -5.37
N ALA A 104 -16.46 -7.45 -6.50
CA ALA A 104 -17.36 -6.36 -6.87
C ALA A 104 -18.82 -6.81 -6.94
N LEU A 105 -19.09 -7.95 -7.60
CA LEU A 105 -20.44 -8.52 -7.69
C LEU A 105 -21.00 -8.94 -6.32
N GLY A 106 -20.14 -9.48 -5.45
CA GLY A 106 -20.51 -9.84 -4.07
C GLY A 106 -20.89 -8.60 -3.26
N LEU A 107 -20.11 -7.52 -3.33
CA LEU A 107 -20.39 -6.26 -2.66
C LEU A 107 -21.67 -5.59 -3.20
N MET A 108 -21.88 -5.62 -4.52
CA MET A 108 -23.14 -5.16 -5.11
C MET A 108 -24.33 -5.95 -4.54
N LYS A 109 -24.22 -7.27 -4.46
CA LYS A 109 -25.29 -8.13 -3.93
C LYS A 109 -25.62 -7.85 -2.47
N SER A 110 -24.63 -7.46 -1.66
CA SER A 110 -24.85 -7.12 -0.23
C SER A 110 -25.69 -5.86 -0.04
N GLY A 111 -25.68 -4.94 -1.01
CA GLY A 111 -26.32 -3.64 -0.92
C GLY A 111 -25.57 -2.63 -0.04
N ALA A 112 -24.46 -3.01 0.58
CA ALA A 112 -23.67 -2.17 1.48
C ALA A 112 -23.09 -0.93 0.79
N THR A 113 -22.81 0.11 1.59
CA THR A 113 -22.06 1.28 1.14
C THR A 113 -20.59 1.04 1.36
N CYS A 114 -19.82 0.88 0.26
CA CYS A 114 -18.40 0.51 0.31
C CYS A 114 -17.54 1.70 -0.13
N ILE A 115 -16.74 2.21 0.81
CA ILE A 115 -15.84 3.35 0.63
C ILE A 115 -14.41 2.83 0.62
N ALA A 116 -13.75 2.94 -0.53
CA ALA A 116 -12.40 2.45 -0.76
C ALA A 116 -11.34 3.47 -0.35
N TYR A 117 -10.38 3.08 0.47
CA TYR A 117 -9.28 3.94 0.88
C TYR A 117 -8.49 4.49 -0.31
N GLU A 118 -8.21 3.64 -1.29
CA GLU A 118 -7.35 3.96 -2.43
C GLU A 118 -7.98 4.94 -3.44
N THR A 119 -9.27 5.25 -3.31
CA THR A 119 -9.95 6.21 -4.19
C THR A 119 -10.37 7.50 -3.49
N VAL A 120 -10.21 7.59 -2.16
CA VAL A 120 -10.34 8.87 -1.43
C VAL A 120 -9.23 9.81 -1.89
N THR A 121 -9.60 11.05 -2.26
CA THR A 121 -8.66 12.06 -2.75
C THR A 121 -8.44 13.18 -1.75
N ALA A 122 -7.51 14.08 -2.04
CA ALA A 122 -7.32 15.35 -1.37
C ALA A 122 -7.43 16.50 -2.38
N PRO A 123 -7.52 17.78 -1.94
CA PRO A 123 -7.66 18.95 -2.85
C PRO A 123 -6.53 19.05 -3.88
N ASP A 124 -5.33 18.60 -3.56
CA ASP A 124 -4.17 18.52 -4.46
C ASP A 124 -4.19 17.30 -5.39
N ARG A 125 -5.29 16.55 -5.40
CA ARG A 125 -5.50 15.26 -6.12
C ARG A 125 -4.60 14.11 -5.65
N SER A 126 -3.91 14.26 -4.54
CA SER A 126 -3.21 13.13 -3.91
C SER A 126 -4.20 12.11 -3.33
N LEU A 127 -3.69 10.93 -2.99
CA LEU A 127 -4.44 9.82 -2.39
C LEU A 127 -4.02 9.66 -0.93
N PRO A 128 -4.63 10.40 0.01
CA PRO A 128 -4.15 10.53 1.38
C PRO A 128 -4.16 9.21 2.15
N LEU A 129 -5.07 8.29 1.82
CA LEU A 129 -5.18 7.00 2.50
C LEU A 129 -4.31 5.91 1.86
N LEU A 130 -3.85 6.10 0.62
CA LEU A 130 -2.86 5.23 -0.03
C LEU A 130 -1.42 5.66 0.30
N LYS A 131 -1.20 6.95 0.53
CA LYS A 131 0.12 7.55 0.78
C LYS A 131 0.91 6.83 1.89
N PRO A 132 0.35 6.50 3.08
CA PRO A 132 1.10 5.83 4.14
C PRO A 132 1.68 4.49 3.70
N MET A 133 0.94 3.70 2.93
CA MET A 133 1.43 2.42 2.43
C MET A 133 2.51 2.59 1.36
N SER A 134 2.40 3.63 0.53
CA SER A 134 3.46 3.99 -0.42
C SER A 134 4.74 4.45 0.27
N GLU A 135 4.64 5.15 1.40
CA GLU A 135 5.78 5.56 2.23
C GLU A 135 6.47 4.34 2.85
N VAL A 136 5.69 3.42 3.43
CA VAL A 136 6.22 2.17 4.01
C VAL A 136 6.89 1.32 2.92
N ALA A 137 6.23 1.11 1.78
CA ALA A 137 6.79 0.31 0.69
C ALA A 137 8.10 0.90 0.15
N GLY A 138 8.15 2.24 -0.01
CA GLY A 138 9.36 2.94 -0.42
C GLY A 138 10.53 2.69 0.55
N ARG A 139 10.30 2.82 1.85
CA ARG A 139 11.33 2.57 2.88
C ARG A 139 11.75 1.10 2.92
N MET A 140 10.80 0.19 2.87
CA MET A 140 11.07 -1.24 2.85
C MET A 140 11.89 -1.67 1.64
N SER A 141 11.68 -1.07 0.47
CA SER A 141 12.39 -1.45 -0.76
C SER A 141 13.92 -1.37 -0.62
N VAL A 142 14.41 -0.43 0.18
CA VAL A 142 15.84 -0.30 0.47
C VAL A 142 16.29 -1.32 1.51
N GLN A 143 15.48 -1.59 2.53
CA GLN A 143 15.78 -2.58 3.56
C GLN A 143 15.92 -3.98 2.94
N VAL A 144 14.93 -4.42 2.16
CA VAL A 144 14.97 -5.72 1.48
C VAL A 144 16.04 -5.75 0.40
N GLY A 145 16.20 -4.66 -0.36
CA GLY A 145 17.25 -4.53 -1.37
C GLY A 145 18.66 -4.69 -0.77
N ALA A 146 18.92 -4.10 0.38
CA ALA A 146 20.17 -4.25 1.11
C ALA A 146 20.39 -5.70 1.58
N HIS A 147 19.35 -6.33 2.13
CA HIS A 147 19.40 -7.72 2.58
C HIS A 147 19.74 -8.68 1.43
N TYR A 148 19.03 -8.59 0.30
CA TYR A 148 19.28 -9.47 -0.83
C TYR A 148 20.56 -9.16 -1.62
N LEU A 149 21.26 -8.06 -1.33
CA LEU A 149 22.63 -7.85 -1.81
C LEU A 149 23.68 -8.64 -1.06
N GLU A 150 23.32 -9.22 0.11
CA GLU A 150 24.22 -10.07 0.90
C GLU A 150 24.52 -11.39 0.17
N LYS A 151 25.74 -11.92 0.40
CA LYS A 151 26.19 -13.11 -0.34
C LYS A 151 25.37 -14.36 -0.05
N GLU A 152 24.94 -14.53 1.19
CA GLU A 152 24.13 -15.67 1.63
C GLU A 152 22.70 -15.66 1.06
N GLN A 153 22.22 -14.47 0.65
CA GLN A 153 20.91 -14.30 0.00
C GLN A 153 20.98 -14.43 -1.53
N GLY A 154 22.11 -14.90 -2.08
CA GLY A 154 22.34 -14.96 -3.53
C GLY A 154 22.89 -13.68 -4.13
N GLY A 155 22.97 -12.61 -3.37
CA GLY A 155 23.46 -11.30 -3.78
C GLY A 155 24.95 -11.28 -4.12
N ARG A 156 25.39 -10.16 -4.68
CA ARG A 156 26.80 -10.01 -5.08
C ARG A 156 27.76 -9.61 -3.96
N GLY A 157 27.31 -9.53 -2.70
CA GLY A 157 28.13 -9.20 -1.54
C GLY A 157 28.55 -7.72 -1.52
N VAL A 158 27.60 -6.79 -1.75
CA VAL A 158 27.86 -5.34 -1.78
C VAL A 158 27.10 -4.66 -0.65
N LEU A 159 27.83 -3.92 0.18
CA LEU A 159 27.26 -3.08 1.22
C LEU A 159 26.77 -1.75 0.62
N LEU A 160 25.54 -1.32 0.91
CA LEU A 160 24.96 -0.12 0.33
C LEU A 160 25.83 1.14 0.56
N GLY A 161 26.29 1.34 1.79
CA GLY A 161 27.07 2.53 2.15
C GLY A 161 28.55 2.45 1.81
N GLY A 162 29.05 1.32 1.33
CA GLY A 162 30.49 1.09 1.23
C GLY A 162 31.17 1.20 2.60
N VAL A 163 32.50 1.37 2.59
CA VAL A 163 33.33 1.69 3.78
C VAL A 163 34.47 2.59 3.35
N PRO A 164 35.22 3.23 4.26
CA PRO A 164 36.39 4.04 3.86
C PRO A 164 37.30 3.27 2.92
N GLY A 165 37.57 3.84 1.75
CA GLY A 165 38.36 3.22 0.67
C GLY A 165 37.57 2.32 -0.29
N VAL A 166 36.27 2.03 -0.02
CA VAL A 166 35.38 1.25 -0.90
C VAL A 166 34.14 2.07 -1.23
N ALA A 167 33.90 2.29 -2.53
CA ALA A 167 32.77 3.09 -3.00
C ALA A 167 31.41 2.48 -2.58
N PRO A 168 30.39 3.30 -2.32
CA PRO A 168 29.04 2.86 -2.02
C PRO A 168 28.36 2.17 -3.21
N ALA A 169 27.31 1.41 -2.94
CA ALA A 169 26.46 0.82 -3.96
C ALA A 169 25.69 1.89 -4.73
N ARG A 170 25.48 1.63 -6.02
CA ARG A 170 24.62 2.47 -6.87
C ARG A 170 23.19 1.99 -6.79
N VAL A 171 22.30 2.89 -6.42
CA VAL A 171 20.85 2.67 -6.32
C VAL A 171 20.16 3.51 -7.38
N ALA A 172 19.46 2.85 -8.29
CA ALA A 172 18.63 3.50 -9.30
C ALA A 172 17.15 3.38 -8.90
N ILE A 173 16.46 4.51 -8.74
CA ILE A 173 15.05 4.57 -8.37
C ILE A 173 14.27 5.07 -9.58
N LEU A 174 13.36 4.26 -10.09
CA LEU A 174 12.52 4.57 -11.23
C LEU A 174 11.16 5.07 -10.74
N GLY A 175 10.94 6.38 -10.84
CA GLY A 175 9.77 7.11 -10.34
C GLY A 175 10.09 7.95 -9.09
N GLY A 176 9.82 9.25 -9.19
CA GLY A 176 10.02 10.24 -8.12
C GLY A 176 8.74 10.52 -7.29
N GLY A 177 7.77 9.60 -7.29
CA GLY A 177 6.54 9.69 -6.48
C GLY A 177 6.79 9.45 -4.98
N VAL A 178 5.73 9.20 -4.24
CA VAL A 178 5.79 9.00 -2.77
C VAL A 178 6.76 7.86 -2.42
N SER A 179 6.59 6.69 -3.04
CA SER A 179 7.46 5.53 -2.77
C SER A 179 8.91 5.79 -3.15
N GLY A 180 9.16 6.40 -4.31
CA GLY A 180 10.53 6.68 -4.77
C GLY A 180 11.27 7.67 -3.87
N VAL A 181 10.59 8.71 -3.38
CA VAL A 181 11.18 9.67 -2.41
C VAL A 181 11.53 8.98 -1.10
N ASN A 182 10.63 8.15 -0.58
CA ASN A 182 10.88 7.42 0.66
C ASN A 182 12.01 6.38 0.50
N ALA A 183 12.10 5.72 -0.66
CA ALA A 183 13.24 4.88 -0.99
C ALA A 183 14.55 5.70 -1.03
N ALA A 184 14.54 6.87 -1.68
CA ALA A 184 15.71 7.73 -1.73
C ALA A 184 16.17 8.19 -0.35
N GLN A 185 15.25 8.62 0.53
CA GLN A 185 15.56 9.01 1.90
C GLN A 185 16.30 7.89 2.66
N MET A 186 15.82 6.65 2.55
CA MET A 186 16.46 5.52 3.21
C MET A 186 17.81 5.17 2.59
N ALA A 187 17.92 5.15 1.26
CA ALA A 187 19.17 4.86 0.57
C ALA A 187 20.25 5.92 0.85
N VAL A 188 19.87 7.20 0.90
CA VAL A 188 20.75 8.31 1.32
C VAL A 188 21.18 8.14 2.78
N GLY A 189 20.24 7.82 3.67
CA GLY A 189 20.55 7.53 5.09
C GLY A 189 21.55 6.40 5.26
N MET A 190 21.53 5.41 4.36
CA MET A 190 22.52 4.32 4.30
C MET A 190 23.79 4.68 3.50
N ARG A 191 23.92 5.94 3.07
CA ARG A 191 25.07 6.47 2.30
C ARG A 191 25.27 5.83 0.93
N ALA A 192 24.23 5.32 0.27
CA ALA A 192 24.31 4.81 -1.09
C ALA A 192 24.51 5.94 -2.12
N ASP A 193 25.03 5.61 -3.30
CA ASP A 193 25.06 6.51 -4.47
C ASP A 193 23.70 6.43 -5.19
N VAL A 194 22.82 7.41 -4.94
CA VAL A 194 21.40 7.38 -5.33
C VAL A 194 21.15 8.25 -6.56
N THR A 195 20.42 7.71 -7.53
CA THR A 195 19.85 8.48 -8.64
C THR A 195 18.37 8.18 -8.79
N ILE A 196 17.53 9.23 -8.84
CA ILE A 196 16.10 9.13 -9.14
C ILE A 196 15.87 9.46 -10.62
N TYR A 197 15.07 8.66 -11.28
CA TYR A 197 14.65 8.80 -12.67
C TYR A 197 13.14 9.09 -12.71
N ASP A 198 12.74 10.21 -13.36
CA ASP A 198 11.35 10.57 -13.59
C ASP A 198 11.17 11.23 -14.95
N ILE A 199 9.98 11.17 -15.53
CA ILE A 199 9.64 11.87 -16.78
C ILE A 199 9.16 13.31 -16.55
N ASN A 200 8.84 13.67 -15.30
CA ASN A 200 8.34 14.98 -14.94
C ASN A 200 9.47 15.89 -14.47
N ASN A 201 9.89 16.83 -15.34
CA ASN A 201 10.97 17.76 -15.03
C ASN A 201 10.68 18.68 -13.84
N ALA A 202 9.42 19.06 -13.61
CA ALA A 202 9.05 19.85 -12.42
C ALA A 202 9.30 19.03 -11.14
N ARG A 203 8.93 17.74 -11.18
CA ARG A 203 9.20 16.82 -10.06
C ARG A 203 10.69 16.61 -9.82
N LEU A 204 11.48 16.47 -10.88
CA LEU A 204 12.93 16.36 -10.77
C LEU A 204 13.54 17.62 -10.13
N ALA A 205 13.06 18.81 -10.47
CA ALA A 205 13.50 20.07 -9.87
C ALA A 205 13.15 20.16 -8.37
N GLU A 206 11.94 19.74 -7.98
CA GLU A 206 11.54 19.65 -6.57
C GLU A 206 12.46 18.70 -5.78
N LEU A 207 12.77 17.54 -6.36
CA LEU A 207 13.64 16.53 -5.74
C LEU A 207 15.08 17.01 -5.61
N ASP A 208 15.58 17.70 -6.61
CA ASP A 208 16.91 18.31 -6.59
C ASP A 208 17.03 19.33 -5.46
N MET A 209 16.04 20.21 -5.32
CA MET A 209 15.97 21.16 -4.21
C MET A 209 15.84 20.48 -2.85
N PHE A 210 15.01 19.44 -2.74
CA PHE A 210 14.74 18.76 -1.48
C PHE A 210 15.94 17.97 -0.95
N PHE A 211 16.60 17.22 -1.82
CA PHE A 211 17.74 16.38 -1.45
C PHE A 211 19.09 17.10 -1.59
N SER A 212 19.12 18.22 -2.31
CA SER A 212 20.37 18.93 -2.60
C SER A 212 21.39 17.99 -3.26
N SER A 213 22.65 18.03 -2.86
CA SER A 213 23.72 17.19 -3.40
C SER A 213 23.71 15.72 -2.96
N GLN A 214 22.72 15.30 -2.17
CA GLN A 214 22.67 13.92 -1.64
C GLN A 214 22.24 12.89 -2.66
N ILE A 215 21.53 13.31 -3.71
CA ILE A 215 21.11 12.44 -4.81
C ILE A 215 21.46 13.07 -6.15
N LYS A 216 21.32 12.29 -7.20
CA LYS A 216 21.26 12.75 -8.59
C LYS A 216 19.84 12.60 -9.10
N THR A 217 19.42 13.51 -9.96
CA THR A 217 18.16 13.41 -10.69
C THR A 217 18.45 13.23 -12.19
N ALA A 218 17.64 12.44 -12.87
CA ALA A 218 17.80 12.22 -14.31
C ALA A 218 16.43 12.03 -14.99
N TYR A 219 16.31 12.53 -16.22
CA TYR A 219 15.13 12.28 -17.03
C TYR A 219 15.06 10.80 -17.45
N ALA A 220 13.92 10.15 -17.24
CA ALA A 220 13.70 8.72 -17.44
C ALA A 220 13.51 8.34 -18.91
N SER A 221 14.47 8.68 -19.80
CA SER A 221 14.48 8.12 -21.14
C SER A 221 14.87 6.64 -21.13
N SER A 222 14.45 5.87 -22.14
CA SER A 222 14.81 4.45 -22.26
C SER A 222 16.33 4.24 -22.24
N ALA A 223 17.11 5.13 -22.89
CA ALA A 223 18.57 5.07 -22.90
C ALA A 223 19.16 5.33 -21.50
N ALA A 224 18.62 6.31 -20.76
CA ALA A 224 19.06 6.63 -19.40
C ALA A 224 18.75 5.47 -18.43
N ILE A 225 17.55 4.87 -18.54
CA ILE A 225 17.17 3.70 -17.75
C ILE A 225 18.08 2.51 -18.07
N ALA A 226 18.35 2.21 -19.33
CA ALA A 226 19.26 1.13 -19.74
C ALA A 226 20.69 1.32 -19.17
N ALA A 227 21.21 2.53 -19.21
CA ALA A 227 22.52 2.85 -18.64
C ALA A 227 22.53 2.72 -17.11
N ALA A 228 21.43 3.14 -16.45
CA ALA A 228 21.26 3.01 -15.01
C ALA A 228 21.23 1.54 -14.58
N VAL A 229 20.37 0.75 -15.19
CA VAL A 229 20.17 -0.69 -14.91
C VAL A 229 21.48 -1.46 -15.05
N LYS A 230 22.21 -1.25 -16.15
CA LYS A 230 23.54 -1.87 -16.38
C LYS A 230 24.52 -1.63 -15.24
N ASN A 231 24.48 -0.47 -14.62
CA ASN A 231 25.48 -0.04 -13.62
C ASN A 231 24.99 -0.18 -12.17
N ALA A 232 23.71 -0.33 -11.92
CA ALA A 232 23.13 -0.43 -10.59
C ALA A 232 23.52 -1.73 -9.87
N HIS A 233 23.54 -1.63 -8.53
CA HIS A 233 23.55 -2.78 -7.64
C HIS A 233 22.12 -3.07 -7.13
N LEU A 234 21.32 -2.02 -6.95
CA LEU A 234 19.92 -2.09 -6.57
C LEU A 234 19.10 -1.20 -7.52
N VAL A 235 18.06 -1.76 -8.12
CA VAL A 235 17.06 -1.02 -8.90
C VAL A 235 15.73 -1.10 -8.18
N ILE A 236 15.10 0.05 -7.95
CA ILE A 236 13.79 0.13 -7.29
C ILE A 236 12.78 0.68 -8.29
N GLY A 237 11.77 -0.11 -8.61
CA GLY A 237 10.61 0.28 -9.41
C GLY A 237 9.54 0.91 -8.53
N ALA A 238 9.34 2.22 -8.66
CA ALA A 238 8.46 3.02 -7.81
C ALA A 238 7.46 3.86 -8.60
N VAL A 239 7.05 3.37 -9.78
CA VAL A 239 6.09 4.05 -10.65
C VAL A 239 4.68 3.60 -10.29
N LEU A 240 3.79 4.55 -10.10
CA LEU A 240 2.36 4.33 -9.89
C LEU A 240 1.59 5.15 -10.92
N VAL A 241 0.70 4.47 -11.66
CA VAL A 241 -0.25 5.13 -12.56
C VAL A 241 -1.66 4.93 -11.98
N PRO A 242 -2.31 5.99 -11.47
CA PRO A 242 -3.65 5.85 -10.89
C PRO A 242 -4.64 5.20 -11.86
N GLY A 243 -5.27 4.10 -11.45
CA GLY A 243 -6.30 3.42 -12.23
C GLY A 243 -5.81 2.64 -13.47
N ALA A 244 -4.49 2.49 -13.67
CA ALA A 244 -3.93 1.78 -14.82
C ALA A 244 -2.79 0.83 -14.42
N ALA A 245 -2.43 -0.08 -15.32
CA ALA A 245 -1.25 -0.93 -15.15
C ALA A 245 0.04 -0.09 -15.21
N ALA A 246 1.05 -0.49 -14.44
CA ALA A 246 2.36 0.13 -14.49
C ALA A 246 3.03 -0.09 -15.87
N PRO A 247 3.68 0.94 -16.45
CA PRO A 247 4.41 0.77 -17.69
C PRO A 247 5.65 -0.12 -17.48
N LYS A 248 5.99 -0.96 -18.45
CA LYS A 248 7.21 -1.77 -18.42
C LYS A 248 8.43 -0.91 -18.77
N LEU A 249 9.14 -0.42 -17.76
CA LEU A 249 10.28 0.48 -17.92
C LEU A 249 11.61 -0.24 -18.15
N VAL A 250 11.75 -1.44 -17.59
CA VAL A 250 12.97 -2.24 -17.72
C VAL A 250 12.64 -3.52 -18.49
N THR A 251 13.26 -3.68 -19.66
CA THR A 251 13.09 -4.88 -20.48
C THR A 251 14.02 -6.00 -20.04
N ARG A 252 13.71 -7.25 -20.43
CA ARG A 252 14.57 -8.39 -20.15
C ARG A 252 15.97 -8.22 -20.75
N GLU A 253 16.09 -7.59 -21.90
CA GLU A 253 17.40 -7.31 -22.53
C GLU A 253 18.23 -6.34 -21.68
N MET A 254 17.62 -5.35 -21.04
CA MET A 254 18.32 -4.49 -20.07
C MET A 254 18.79 -5.29 -18.86
N ILE A 255 17.96 -6.19 -18.33
CA ILE A 255 18.28 -7.02 -17.16
C ILE A 255 19.49 -7.93 -17.43
N LYS A 256 19.60 -8.51 -18.62
CA LYS A 256 20.77 -9.29 -19.02
C LYS A 256 22.10 -8.52 -18.98
N THR A 257 22.06 -7.19 -19.03
CA THR A 257 23.25 -6.33 -18.92
C THR A 257 23.67 -6.07 -17.48
N MET A 258 22.83 -6.40 -16.51
CA MET A 258 23.12 -6.21 -15.08
C MET A 258 24.22 -7.15 -14.60
N LYS A 259 24.85 -6.76 -13.53
CA LYS A 259 25.84 -7.62 -12.88
C LYS A 259 25.13 -8.70 -12.08
N ARG A 260 25.61 -9.94 -12.14
CA ARG A 260 25.07 -11.05 -11.37
C ARG A 260 25.00 -10.72 -9.87
N GLY A 261 23.90 -11.13 -9.24
CA GLY A 261 23.63 -10.87 -7.83
C GLY A 261 23.26 -9.40 -7.54
N SER A 262 22.99 -8.58 -8.57
CA SER A 262 22.28 -7.32 -8.40
C SER A 262 20.82 -7.59 -8.04
N VAL A 263 20.15 -6.63 -7.39
CA VAL A 263 18.78 -6.78 -6.88
C VAL A 263 17.85 -5.79 -7.56
N MET A 264 16.66 -6.26 -7.90
CA MET A 264 15.56 -5.46 -8.39
C MET A 264 14.37 -5.59 -7.43
N VAL A 265 13.84 -4.47 -6.95
CA VAL A 265 12.65 -4.42 -6.09
C VAL A 265 11.54 -3.71 -6.83
N ASP A 266 10.44 -4.40 -7.08
CA ASP A 266 9.30 -3.84 -7.81
C ASP A 266 8.15 -3.49 -6.84
N ILE A 267 8.08 -2.21 -6.43
CA ILE A 267 6.98 -1.71 -5.59
C ILE A 267 5.66 -1.64 -6.38
N ALA A 268 5.75 -1.50 -7.70
CA ALA A 268 4.58 -1.40 -8.58
C ALA A 268 3.91 -2.75 -8.87
N ILE A 269 4.33 -3.82 -8.19
CA ILE A 269 3.88 -5.20 -8.48
C ILE A 269 2.36 -5.37 -8.38
N ASP A 270 1.70 -4.68 -7.44
CA ASP A 270 0.24 -4.70 -7.31
C ASP A 270 -0.49 -4.15 -8.56
N GLN A 271 0.21 -3.40 -9.42
CA GLN A 271 -0.25 -2.92 -10.72
C GLN A 271 0.41 -3.65 -11.90
N GLY A 272 0.85 -4.89 -11.69
CA GLY A 272 1.49 -5.72 -12.70
C GLY A 272 3.01 -5.53 -12.82
N GLY A 273 3.61 -4.65 -12.03
CA GLY A 273 5.05 -4.38 -11.99
C GLY A 273 5.56 -3.55 -13.17
N CYS A 274 6.66 -2.84 -12.95
CA CYS A 274 7.29 -1.97 -13.96
C CYS A 274 8.51 -2.62 -14.65
N PHE A 275 8.85 -3.86 -14.33
CA PHE A 275 9.85 -4.65 -15.06
C PHE A 275 9.15 -5.71 -15.91
N GLU A 276 9.69 -5.99 -17.08
CA GLU A 276 9.13 -6.97 -18.00
C GLU A 276 9.09 -8.38 -17.37
N THR A 277 10.08 -8.70 -16.55
CA THR A 277 10.23 -9.99 -15.87
C THR A 277 9.48 -10.09 -14.54
N SER A 278 8.85 -9.01 -14.05
CA SER A 278 8.15 -9.01 -12.78
C SER A 278 6.92 -9.92 -12.80
N HIS A 279 6.81 -10.74 -11.77
CA HIS A 279 5.58 -11.43 -11.38
C HIS A 279 5.44 -11.39 -9.85
N ALA A 280 4.20 -11.40 -9.37
CA ALA A 280 3.95 -11.28 -7.94
C ALA A 280 4.51 -12.48 -7.17
N THR A 281 5.17 -12.19 -6.05
CA THR A 281 5.65 -13.15 -5.07
C THR A 281 4.96 -12.94 -3.73
N THR A 282 5.24 -13.81 -2.76
CA THR A 282 4.65 -13.76 -1.41
C THR A 282 5.72 -13.53 -0.35
N HIS A 283 5.31 -13.25 0.88
CA HIS A 283 6.26 -13.14 2.00
C HIS A 283 6.94 -14.46 2.36
N GLU A 284 6.36 -15.62 1.99
CA GLU A 284 6.94 -16.95 2.20
C GLU A 284 8.04 -17.28 1.18
N ASP A 285 7.83 -16.87 -0.09
CA ASP A 285 8.79 -17.03 -1.18
C ASP A 285 8.97 -15.68 -1.89
N PRO A 286 9.78 -14.77 -1.29
CA PRO A 286 9.76 -13.36 -1.66
C PRO A 286 10.57 -13.02 -2.90
N VAL A 287 11.49 -13.88 -3.34
CA VAL A 287 12.42 -13.59 -4.44
C VAL A 287 12.48 -14.69 -5.46
N PHE A 288 12.84 -14.32 -6.67
CA PHE A 288 13.23 -15.25 -7.76
C PHE A 288 14.40 -14.67 -8.55
N GLU A 289 15.11 -15.51 -9.28
CA GLU A 289 16.26 -15.08 -10.10
C GLU A 289 15.90 -15.12 -11.60
N VAL A 290 16.24 -14.07 -12.31
CA VAL A 290 16.18 -14.01 -13.79
C VAL A 290 17.51 -13.49 -14.30
N ASP A 291 18.14 -14.24 -15.20
CA ASP A 291 19.42 -13.89 -15.87
C ASP A 291 20.53 -13.51 -14.86
N GLY A 292 20.52 -14.11 -13.65
CA GLY A 292 21.49 -13.85 -12.57
C GLY A 292 21.15 -12.63 -11.71
N VAL A 293 19.97 -12.05 -11.83
CA VAL A 293 19.49 -10.89 -11.07
C VAL A 293 18.34 -11.29 -10.16
N ILE A 294 18.44 -10.93 -8.89
CA ILE A 294 17.43 -11.22 -7.87
C ILE A 294 16.28 -10.23 -8.00
N HIS A 295 15.05 -10.75 -8.09
CA HIS A 295 13.83 -9.97 -8.12
C HIS A 295 13.05 -10.15 -6.82
N TYR A 296 12.76 -9.06 -6.14
CA TYR A 296 11.82 -8.98 -5.02
C TYR A 296 10.54 -8.30 -5.49
N CYS A 297 9.47 -9.07 -5.61
CA CYS A 297 8.19 -8.62 -6.18
C CYS A 297 7.01 -8.99 -5.27
N VAL A 298 7.20 -8.86 -3.95
CA VAL A 298 6.18 -9.24 -2.97
C VAL A 298 4.98 -8.30 -3.05
N ALA A 299 3.82 -8.85 -3.35
CA ALA A 299 2.55 -8.13 -3.24
C ALA A 299 2.27 -7.80 -1.76
N ASN A 300 1.73 -6.60 -1.52
CA ASN A 300 1.47 -6.13 -0.15
C ASN A 300 2.74 -6.01 0.72
N MET A 301 3.83 -5.48 0.18
CA MET A 301 5.07 -5.21 0.94
C MET A 301 4.83 -4.62 2.35
N PRO A 302 3.92 -3.62 2.55
CA PRO A 302 3.67 -3.05 3.87
C PRO A 302 3.18 -4.05 4.92
N GLY A 303 2.61 -5.18 4.52
CA GLY A 303 2.17 -6.24 5.43
C GLY A 303 3.31 -6.87 6.24
N ALA A 304 4.52 -6.90 5.70
CA ALA A 304 5.70 -7.44 6.41
C ALA A 304 6.11 -6.61 7.64
N VAL A 305 5.73 -5.34 7.70
CA VAL A 305 5.98 -4.44 8.84
C VAL A 305 4.65 -3.95 9.41
N ALA A 306 3.81 -4.92 9.77
CA ALA A 306 2.41 -4.72 10.11
C ALA A 306 2.19 -3.66 11.20
N ARG A 307 3.01 -3.63 12.26
CA ARG A 307 2.90 -2.65 13.33
C ARG A 307 3.09 -1.22 12.82
N THR A 308 4.19 -0.94 12.10
CA THR A 308 4.43 0.38 11.50
C THR A 308 3.32 0.76 10.53
N SER A 309 2.91 -0.19 9.69
CA SER A 309 1.88 0.03 8.67
C SER A 309 0.50 0.30 9.26
N ALA A 310 0.12 -0.39 10.34
CA ALA A 310 -1.16 -0.17 11.02
C ALA A 310 -1.22 1.23 11.62
N PHE A 311 -0.20 1.67 12.34
CA PHE A 311 -0.15 3.03 12.89
C PHE A 311 -0.17 4.10 11.79
N ALA A 312 0.66 3.94 10.75
CA ALA A 312 0.72 4.89 9.65
C ALA A 312 -0.65 5.00 8.93
N LEU A 313 -1.32 3.87 8.72
CA LEU A 313 -2.65 3.83 8.11
C LEU A 313 -3.69 4.46 9.04
N ASN A 314 -3.73 4.08 10.32
CA ASN A 314 -4.69 4.59 11.28
C ASN A 314 -4.60 6.11 11.46
N ASN A 315 -3.39 6.67 11.49
CA ASN A 315 -3.19 8.12 11.55
C ASN A 315 -3.84 8.85 10.36
N ALA A 316 -3.89 8.21 9.19
CA ALA A 316 -4.52 8.77 8.01
C ALA A 316 -6.03 8.50 7.93
N THR A 317 -6.49 7.31 8.35
CA THR A 317 -7.89 6.88 8.22
C THR A 317 -8.79 7.39 9.35
N LEU A 318 -8.25 7.59 10.56
CA LEU A 318 -9.03 7.98 11.74
C LEU A 318 -9.88 9.24 11.54
N PRO A 319 -9.38 10.35 10.94
CA PRO A 319 -10.21 11.53 10.71
C PRO A 319 -11.43 11.25 9.82
N PHE A 320 -11.28 10.35 8.85
CA PHE A 320 -12.37 9.94 7.97
C PHE A 320 -13.33 8.97 8.67
N ALA A 321 -12.81 8.03 9.46
CA ALA A 321 -13.62 7.12 10.26
C ALA A 321 -14.48 7.88 11.27
N LEU A 322 -13.93 8.87 11.96
CA LEU A 322 -14.67 9.77 12.86
C LEU A 322 -15.73 10.58 12.10
N LYS A 323 -15.42 11.12 10.92
CA LYS A 323 -16.39 11.84 10.10
C LYS A 323 -17.55 10.95 9.68
N LEU A 324 -17.25 9.73 9.22
CA LEU A 324 -18.26 8.72 8.86
C LEU A 324 -19.10 8.29 10.07
N ALA A 325 -18.47 8.07 11.22
CA ALA A 325 -19.16 7.70 12.45
C ALA A 325 -20.10 8.81 12.96
N ASN A 326 -19.63 10.06 12.93
CA ASN A 326 -20.39 11.22 13.41
C ASN A 326 -21.59 11.59 12.53
N LEU A 327 -21.45 11.53 11.22
CA LEU A 327 -22.42 12.05 10.26
C LEU A 327 -23.22 10.95 9.55
N GLY A 328 -22.72 9.72 9.55
CA GLY A 328 -23.17 8.68 8.62
C GLY A 328 -22.57 8.87 7.22
N ALA A 329 -22.52 7.80 6.43
CA ALA A 329 -21.82 7.80 5.14
C ALA A 329 -22.36 8.84 4.15
N GLU A 330 -23.67 8.96 4.02
CA GLU A 330 -24.31 9.88 3.06
C GLU A 330 -23.99 11.36 3.38
N ALA A 331 -24.21 11.79 4.62
CA ALA A 331 -23.96 13.16 5.02
C ALA A 331 -22.45 13.49 5.06
N ALA A 332 -21.61 12.52 5.45
CA ALA A 332 -20.16 12.69 5.42
C ALA A 332 -19.62 12.93 4.00
N MET A 333 -20.11 12.15 3.03
CA MET A 333 -19.75 12.32 1.61
C MET A 333 -20.34 13.59 0.99
N ALA A 334 -21.55 13.99 1.39
CA ALA A 334 -22.14 15.26 0.95
C ALA A 334 -21.35 16.48 1.43
N ALA A 335 -20.77 16.39 2.64
CA ALA A 335 -19.94 17.43 3.22
C ALA A 335 -18.48 17.43 2.72
N ASP A 336 -18.02 16.33 2.12
CA ASP A 336 -16.63 16.15 1.69
C ASP A 336 -16.56 15.46 0.32
N PRO A 337 -16.44 16.21 -0.79
CA PRO A 337 -16.37 15.65 -2.12
C PRO A 337 -15.14 14.73 -2.34
N HIS A 338 -14.09 14.93 -1.55
CA HIS A 338 -12.89 14.09 -1.61
C HIS A 338 -13.11 12.73 -0.95
N LEU A 339 -13.86 12.68 0.15
CA LEU A 339 -14.33 11.41 0.73
C LEU A 339 -15.34 10.74 -0.20
N ALA A 340 -16.21 11.50 -0.87
CA ALA A 340 -17.18 10.97 -1.83
C ALA A 340 -16.50 10.23 -3.00
N ASN A 341 -15.31 10.63 -3.43
CA ASN A 341 -14.52 9.92 -4.43
C ASN A 341 -14.13 8.49 -3.96
N GLY A 342 -14.17 8.23 -2.66
CA GLY A 342 -13.99 6.90 -2.08
C GLY A 342 -15.14 5.92 -2.35
N LEU A 343 -16.32 6.42 -2.74
CA LEU A 343 -17.51 5.58 -2.92
C LEU A 343 -17.35 4.67 -4.16
N ASN A 344 -17.21 3.38 -3.92
CA ASN A 344 -17.05 2.39 -4.99
C ASN A 344 -18.33 1.59 -5.25
N VAL A 345 -19.07 1.21 -4.19
CA VAL A 345 -20.34 0.47 -4.30
C VAL A 345 -21.35 1.07 -3.33
N SER A 346 -22.61 1.20 -3.74
CA SER A 346 -23.72 1.56 -2.85
C SER A 346 -25.05 1.20 -3.48
N GLY A 347 -25.98 0.63 -2.66
CA GLY A 347 -27.32 0.27 -3.09
C GLY A 347 -27.33 -0.73 -4.24
N GLY A 348 -26.40 -1.66 -4.26
CA GLY A 348 -26.27 -2.69 -5.29
C GLY A 348 -25.67 -2.24 -6.61
N LYS A 349 -25.06 -1.06 -6.67
CA LYS A 349 -24.52 -0.45 -7.90
C LYS A 349 -23.06 -0.06 -7.74
N ILE A 350 -22.29 -0.16 -8.84
CA ILE A 350 -20.95 0.45 -8.94
C ILE A 350 -21.11 1.98 -9.03
N ARG A 351 -20.31 2.69 -8.25
CA ARG A 351 -20.32 4.15 -8.12
C ARG A 351 -19.02 4.82 -8.57
N HIS A 352 -18.00 4.04 -8.91
CA HIS A 352 -16.69 4.55 -9.33
C HIS A 352 -16.41 4.19 -10.79
N GLN A 353 -16.19 5.22 -11.64
CA GLN A 353 -16.08 5.05 -13.10
C GLN A 353 -14.94 4.09 -13.49
N ALA A 354 -13.74 4.27 -12.93
CA ALA A 354 -12.60 3.41 -13.27
C ALA A 354 -12.82 1.94 -12.90
N VAL A 355 -13.61 1.64 -11.86
CA VAL A 355 -13.99 0.28 -11.49
C VAL A 355 -15.00 -0.28 -12.49
N ALA A 356 -16.00 0.53 -12.88
CA ALA A 356 -16.99 0.14 -13.89
C ALA A 356 -16.32 -0.20 -15.20
N ASP A 357 -15.43 0.65 -15.69
CA ASP A 357 -14.68 0.48 -16.94
C ASP A 357 -13.78 -0.76 -16.90
N ALA A 358 -13.03 -0.96 -15.80
CA ALA A 358 -12.11 -2.10 -15.67
C ALA A 358 -12.83 -3.45 -15.63
N LEU A 359 -14.04 -3.48 -15.07
CA LEU A 359 -14.82 -4.72 -14.90
C LEU A 359 -15.86 -4.96 -16.00
N ASP A 360 -16.02 -4.03 -16.92
CA ASP A 360 -17.11 -4.01 -17.92
C ASP A 360 -18.48 -4.17 -17.22
N LEU A 361 -18.74 -3.30 -16.26
CA LEU A 361 -19.99 -3.21 -15.49
C LEU A 361 -20.64 -1.84 -15.69
N PRO A 362 -21.98 -1.75 -15.68
CA PRO A 362 -22.65 -0.45 -15.78
C PRO A 362 -22.37 0.39 -14.54
N MET A 363 -22.01 1.64 -14.75
CA MET A 363 -22.05 2.66 -13.70
C MET A 363 -23.46 3.24 -13.64
N ASN A 364 -24.17 3.09 -12.51
CA ASN A 364 -25.56 3.52 -12.34
C ASN A 364 -25.75 4.38 -11.07
#